data_9b0cffaa3dcbc3a8fd2fe70a5efe6b84
#
_entry.id   9b0cffaa3dcbc3a8fd2fe70a5efe6b84
#
_cell.length_a   1.000
_cell.length_b   1.000
_cell.length_c   1.000
_cell.angle_alpha   90.00
_cell.angle_beta   90.00
_cell.angle_gamma   90.00
#
_symmetry.space_group_name_H-M   'P 1'
#
loop_
_entity.id
_entity.type
_entity.pdbx_description
1 polymer ?
#
loop_
_entity_poly.entity_id
_entity_poly.type
_entity_poly.pdbx_seq_one_letter_code
_entity_poly.pdbx_strand_id
1 'polypeptide(L)'
;MDNSLIPLLIVAGVTLVVAVGVVLFLRRNDDRSAAGLSRATMSMSGGAAAGVMTGGGIEGPAPATTPDAAPTDGGSDDADDDEVALQGDALIDAATGLGTAVAWDFALRHEEARFARYKEAATVVIAELEGYEMLAERLGREAADRLITPIANTLLRNSRRADRVARVGPVRFHVLLPKTDEITAINYVDRVREETDDWLAAGAVASRLVIGWASPGTGTSFADAMRVAEERMNADRRTHGIGG
;
A
#
# COMPACT_ATOMS: atom_id res chain seq x y z
N MET A 1 -25.93 28.59 36.47
CA MET A 1 -25.90 27.92 35.14
C MET A 1 -24.59 27.17 35.09
N ASP A 2 -24.68 25.83 35.17
CA ASP A 2 -23.51 24.96 35.36
C ASP A 2 -22.64 24.91 34.11
N ASN A 3 -21.45 25.46 34.23
CA ASN A 3 -20.42 25.44 33.17
C ASN A 3 -19.90 24.02 32.83
N SER A 4 -20.37 23.00 33.54
CA SER A 4 -19.95 21.60 33.37
C SER A 4 -20.51 20.94 32.08
N LEU A 5 -21.55 21.52 31.49
CA LEU A 5 -22.18 20.96 30.26
C LEU A 5 -21.49 21.39 28.96
N ILE A 6 -20.68 22.47 29.01
CA ILE A 6 -20.02 22.99 27.83
C ILE A 6 -18.99 22.00 27.26
N PRO A 7 -18.08 21.39 28.05
CA PRO A 7 -17.15 20.42 27.53
C PRO A 7 -17.83 19.15 27.00
N LEU A 8 -18.93 18.72 27.60
CA LEU A 8 -19.72 17.57 27.15
C LEU A 8 -20.37 17.81 25.78
N LEU A 9 -20.90 19.01 25.55
CA LEU A 9 -21.50 19.41 24.27
C LEU A 9 -20.45 19.56 23.18
N ILE A 10 -19.23 20.05 23.48
CA ILE A 10 -18.15 20.16 22.52
C ILE A 10 -17.66 18.75 22.11
N VAL A 11 -17.49 17.84 23.07
CA VAL A 11 -17.10 16.45 22.78
C VAL A 11 -18.17 15.74 21.95
N ALA A 12 -19.43 15.89 22.29
CA ALA A 12 -20.53 15.30 21.51
C ALA A 12 -20.62 15.89 20.09
N GLY A 13 -20.40 17.20 19.93
CA GLY A 13 -20.40 17.88 18.64
C GLY A 13 -19.24 17.38 17.74
N VAL A 14 -18.05 17.30 18.28
CA VAL A 14 -16.87 16.80 17.53
C VAL A 14 -17.06 15.32 17.15
N THR A 15 -17.59 14.50 18.04
CA THR A 15 -17.86 13.08 17.75
C THR A 15 -18.90 12.92 16.64
N LEU A 16 -19.94 13.75 16.65
CA LEU A 16 -20.97 13.75 15.60
C LEU A 16 -20.42 14.17 14.25
N VAL A 17 -19.59 15.21 14.21
CA VAL A 17 -18.98 15.71 12.95
C VAL A 17 -18.04 14.66 12.37
N VAL A 18 -17.22 14.02 13.18
CA VAL A 18 -16.33 12.94 12.74
C VAL A 18 -17.16 11.73 12.23
N ALA A 19 -18.21 11.35 12.95
CA ALA A 19 -19.08 10.25 12.53
C ALA A 19 -19.80 10.55 11.21
N VAL A 20 -20.30 11.77 11.04
CA VAL A 20 -20.97 12.22 9.80
C VAL A 20 -19.96 12.29 8.65
N GLY A 21 -18.76 12.82 8.89
CA GLY A 21 -17.69 12.85 7.88
C GLY A 21 -17.30 11.45 7.40
N VAL A 22 -17.13 10.51 8.33
CA VAL A 22 -16.83 9.10 8.03
C VAL A 22 -17.99 8.45 7.26
N VAL A 23 -19.25 8.66 7.67
CA VAL A 23 -20.41 8.09 6.98
C VAL A 23 -20.60 8.66 5.58
N LEU A 24 -20.41 9.96 5.39
CA LEU A 24 -20.48 10.59 4.07
C LEU A 24 -19.34 10.11 3.16
N PHE A 25 -18.17 9.92 3.73
CA PHE A 25 -17.00 9.36 3.04
C PHE A 25 -17.24 7.90 2.60
N LEU A 26 -17.75 7.04 3.49
CA LEU A 26 -18.08 5.66 3.16
C LEU A 26 -19.16 5.56 2.09
N ARG A 27 -20.21 6.38 2.15
CA ARG A 27 -21.27 6.45 1.11
C ARG A 27 -20.70 6.88 -0.24
N ARG A 28 -19.85 7.91 -0.26
CA ARG A 28 -19.23 8.38 -1.51
C ARG A 28 -18.30 7.34 -2.13
N ASN A 29 -17.75 6.45 -1.31
CA ASN A 29 -16.87 5.36 -1.74
C ASN A 29 -17.66 4.17 -2.32
N ASP A 30 -18.83 3.84 -1.77
CA ASP A 30 -19.70 2.80 -2.30
C ASP A 30 -20.22 3.15 -3.70
N ASP A 31 -20.56 4.41 -3.96
CA ASP A 31 -21.00 4.87 -5.28
C ASP A 31 -19.91 4.75 -6.35
N ARG A 32 -18.62 4.94 -5.99
CA ARG A 32 -17.48 4.78 -6.91
C ARG A 32 -17.16 3.31 -7.18
N SER A 33 -17.33 2.44 -6.21
CA SER A 33 -17.14 0.98 -6.37
C SER A 33 -18.22 0.37 -7.26
N ALA A 34 -19.45 0.82 -7.17
CA ALA A 34 -20.57 0.41 -8.04
C ALA A 34 -20.37 0.82 -9.50
N ALA A 35 -19.79 2.00 -9.75
CA ALA A 35 -19.49 2.48 -11.10
C ALA A 35 -18.35 1.70 -11.79
N GLY A 36 -17.42 1.13 -11.02
CA GLY A 36 -16.32 0.28 -11.53
C GLY A 36 -16.78 -1.10 -11.97
N LEU A 37 -17.75 -1.69 -11.28
CA LEU A 37 -18.28 -3.02 -11.59
C LEU A 37 -19.19 -3.03 -12.83
N SER A 38 -19.91 -1.93 -13.12
CA SER A 38 -20.75 -1.81 -14.32
C SER A 38 -19.96 -1.73 -15.64
N ARG A 39 -18.68 -1.38 -15.60
CA ARG A 39 -17.83 -1.33 -16.80
C ARG A 39 -17.19 -2.67 -17.15
N ALA A 40 -17.07 -3.58 -16.18
CA ALA A 40 -16.44 -4.89 -16.40
C ALA A 40 -17.38 -5.93 -17.03
N THR A 41 -18.71 -5.76 -16.93
CA THR A 41 -19.70 -6.73 -17.42
C THR A 41 -20.15 -6.50 -18.87
N MET A 42 -19.74 -5.41 -19.52
CA MET A 42 -20.13 -5.10 -20.91
C MET A 42 -19.16 -5.54 -21.99
N SER A 43 -18.06 -6.25 -21.66
CA SER A 43 -17.03 -6.67 -22.63
C SER A 43 -16.96 -8.17 -22.91
N MET A 44 -17.96 -8.96 -22.53
CA MET A 44 -18.00 -10.39 -22.86
C MET A 44 -19.33 -10.80 -23.50
N SER A 45 -19.57 -10.28 -24.71
CA SER A 45 -20.61 -10.85 -25.58
C SER A 45 -20.24 -10.53 -27.04
N GLY A 46 -19.83 -11.55 -27.74
CA GLY A 46 -19.70 -11.49 -29.19
C GLY A 46 -18.56 -12.32 -29.76
N GLY A 47 -18.89 -13.50 -30.32
CA GLY A 47 -17.96 -14.18 -31.23
C GLY A 47 -17.94 -15.70 -31.15
N ALA A 48 -19.07 -16.34 -31.39
CA ALA A 48 -19.10 -17.75 -31.81
C ALA A 48 -19.14 -17.83 -33.33
N ALA A 49 -18.18 -18.51 -33.96
CA ALA A 49 -18.36 -19.07 -35.29
C ALA A 49 -17.45 -20.28 -35.49
N ALA A 50 -18.05 -21.32 -35.94
CA ALA A 50 -17.59 -22.67 -36.18
C ALA A 50 -16.59 -22.80 -37.33
N GLY A 51 -15.78 -23.85 -37.29
CA GLY A 51 -15.00 -24.37 -38.41
C GLY A 51 -14.56 -25.82 -38.16
N VAL A 52 -15.30 -26.75 -38.70
CA VAL A 52 -15.05 -28.20 -38.79
C VAL A 52 -14.11 -28.44 -39.99
N MET A 53 -13.15 -29.38 -39.87
CA MET A 53 -12.78 -30.43 -40.87
C MET A 53 -11.45 -31.09 -40.48
N THR A 54 -11.51 -32.36 -40.11
CA THR A 54 -11.08 -33.60 -40.75
C THR A 54 -9.59 -33.87 -40.95
N GLY A 55 -9.09 -34.93 -40.31
CA GLY A 55 -8.63 -36.13 -40.98
C GLY A 55 -7.14 -36.43 -40.91
N GLY A 56 -6.77 -37.62 -40.46
CA GLY A 56 -5.54 -38.28 -40.85
C GLY A 56 -4.73 -38.87 -39.69
N GLY A 57 -4.98 -40.10 -39.36
CA GLY A 57 -4.15 -40.93 -38.49
C GLY A 57 -2.90 -41.44 -39.20
N ILE A 58 -1.95 -41.98 -38.43
CA ILE A 58 -1.21 -43.24 -38.72
C ILE A 58 -0.44 -43.64 -37.44
N GLU A 59 -0.47 -44.95 -37.23
CA GLU A 59 0.01 -45.84 -36.18
C GLU A 59 1.50 -45.77 -35.83
N GLY A 60 1.78 -46.23 -34.60
CA GLY A 60 3.04 -46.45 -33.89
C GLY A 60 4.05 -47.41 -34.54
N PRO A 61 5.06 -48.01 -33.85
CA PRO A 61 4.99 -48.58 -32.51
C PRO A 61 6.22 -48.29 -31.59
N ALA A 62 6.11 -48.63 -30.31
CA ALA A 62 7.21 -48.86 -29.37
C ALA A 62 7.83 -50.28 -29.64
N PRO A 63 8.96 -50.73 -29.05
CA PRO A 63 9.26 -50.68 -27.63
C PRO A 63 10.75 -50.66 -27.20
N ALA A 64 10.97 -50.55 -25.89
CA ALA A 64 11.98 -51.18 -25.00
C ALA A 64 13.46 -50.80 -25.12
N THR A 65 14.08 -50.34 -24.03
CA THR A 65 14.80 -51.14 -22.99
C THR A 65 15.54 -50.22 -22.03
N THR A 66 15.31 -50.39 -20.74
CA THR A 66 16.29 -50.14 -19.68
C THR A 66 17.36 -51.23 -19.72
N PRO A 67 18.58 -51.07 -19.17
CA PRO A 67 18.79 -50.90 -17.73
C PRO A 67 20.03 -50.09 -17.28
N ASP A 68 19.98 -49.72 -16.02
CA ASP A 68 21.06 -49.95 -14.99
C ASP A 68 22.23 -48.95 -14.92
N ALA A 69 22.33 -48.35 -13.79
CA ALA A 69 23.43 -48.21 -12.84
C ALA A 69 23.38 -46.86 -12.06
N ALA A 70 23.03 -46.93 -10.79
CA ALA A 70 23.48 -46.03 -9.77
C ALA A 70 24.96 -46.37 -9.41
N PRO A 71 25.66 -45.68 -8.52
CA PRO A 71 25.46 -44.42 -7.81
C PRO A 71 26.70 -43.51 -7.88
N THR A 72 26.63 -42.29 -7.48
CA THR A 72 27.67 -41.55 -6.73
C THR A 72 27.12 -40.22 -6.32
N ASP A 73 26.98 -40.07 -5.08
CA ASP A 73 27.81 -39.40 -4.11
C ASP A 73 27.75 -37.90 -4.12
N GLY A 74 27.14 -37.43 -3.03
CA GLY A 74 27.65 -36.43 -2.13
C GLY A 74 28.01 -35.06 -2.71
N GLY A 75 27.05 -34.20 -2.71
CA GLY A 75 27.23 -32.78 -2.71
C GLY A 75 26.01 -32.16 -2.07
N SER A 76 25.98 -32.21 -0.76
CA SER A 76 25.10 -31.39 0.04
C SER A 76 25.57 -29.95 -0.07
N ASP A 77 25.14 -29.23 -1.08
CA ASP A 77 25.04 -27.78 -1.02
C ASP A 77 23.76 -27.51 -0.28
N ASP A 78 23.85 -27.57 1.04
CA ASP A 78 22.92 -26.94 1.97
C ASP A 78 23.00 -25.42 1.75
N ALA A 79 22.45 -24.98 0.64
CA ALA A 79 21.93 -23.64 0.55
C ALA A 79 20.72 -23.66 1.48
N ASP A 80 20.93 -23.13 2.67
CA ASP A 80 19.89 -22.77 3.62
C ASP A 80 18.89 -21.89 2.90
N ASP A 81 17.94 -22.52 2.23
CA ASP A 81 16.64 -21.96 1.91
C ASP A 81 15.91 -21.81 3.25
N ASP A 82 16.33 -20.80 4.01
CA ASP A 82 15.50 -20.15 5.00
C ASP A 82 14.31 -19.50 4.32
N GLU A 83 13.54 -20.30 3.58
CA GLU A 83 12.16 -20.03 3.30
C GLU A 83 11.40 -20.23 4.62
N VAL A 84 11.61 -19.26 5.52
CA VAL A 84 10.68 -19.04 6.63
C VAL A 84 9.35 -18.86 5.95
N ALA A 85 8.52 -19.89 6.00
CA ALA A 85 7.10 -19.82 5.65
C ALA A 85 6.49 -18.79 6.61
N LEU A 86 6.57 -17.50 6.21
CA LEU A 86 5.97 -16.40 6.93
C LEU A 86 4.48 -16.73 6.97
N GLN A 87 3.98 -17.04 8.15
CA GLN A 87 2.56 -17.26 8.34
C GLN A 87 1.84 -16.01 7.81
N GLY A 88 0.83 -16.18 6.98
CA GLY A 88 0.17 -15.08 6.27
C GLY A 88 -0.23 -13.91 7.18
N ASP A 89 -0.58 -14.19 8.43
CA ASP A 89 -0.92 -13.19 9.45
C ASP A 89 0.25 -12.27 9.84
N ALA A 90 1.51 -12.70 9.67
CA ALA A 90 2.69 -11.85 9.94
C ALA A 90 2.94 -10.80 8.84
N LEU A 91 2.35 -10.95 7.66
CA LEU A 91 2.55 -10.06 6.52
C LEU A 91 1.48 -8.97 6.38
N ILE A 92 0.34 -9.11 7.05
CA ILE A 92 -0.80 -8.20 6.94
C ILE A 92 -1.08 -7.56 8.30
N ASP A 93 -1.16 -6.24 8.33
CA ASP A 93 -1.60 -5.48 9.51
C ASP A 93 -3.11 -5.64 9.68
N ALA A 94 -3.54 -6.27 10.77
CA ALA A 94 -4.93 -6.62 11.02
C ALA A 94 -5.86 -5.39 11.15
N ALA A 95 -5.32 -4.23 11.54
CA ALA A 95 -6.11 -3.02 11.72
C ALA A 95 -6.40 -2.30 10.40
N THR A 96 -5.50 -2.41 9.42
CA THR A 96 -5.57 -1.64 8.17
C THR A 96 -5.68 -2.50 6.92
N GLY A 97 -5.35 -3.79 7.01
CA GLY A 97 -5.23 -4.67 5.84
C GLY A 97 -4.02 -4.38 4.95
N LEU A 98 -3.14 -3.47 5.35
CA LEU A 98 -1.89 -3.18 4.66
C LEU A 98 -0.82 -4.24 4.94
N GLY A 99 0.26 -4.23 4.17
CA GLY A 99 1.45 -4.98 4.53
C GLY A 99 2.01 -4.50 5.87
N THR A 100 2.67 -5.42 6.61
CA THR A 100 3.45 -5.08 7.81
C THR A 100 4.85 -4.58 7.44
N ALA A 101 5.66 -4.20 8.44
CA ALA A 101 7.08 -3.89 8.23
C ALA A 101 7.84 -5.07 7.61
N VAL A 102 7.51 -6.31 7.99
CA VAL A 102 8.11 -7.52 7.41
C VAL A 102 7.76 -7.65 5.93
N ALA A 103 6.50 -7.43 5.58
CA ALA A 103 6.05 -7.43 4.18
C ALA A 103 6.73 -6.33 3.36
N TRP A 104 6.96 -5.16 3.97
CA TRP A 104 7.71 -4.07 3.37
C TRP A 104 9.14 -4.47 3.03
N ASP A 105 9.88 -5.02 4.00
CA ASP A 105 11.27 -5.42 3.82
C ASP A 105 11.41 -6.47 2.71
N PHE A 106 10.47 -7.40 2.65
CA PHE A 106 10.43 -8.40 1.58
C PHE A 106 10.17 -7.75 0.20
N ALA A 107 9.20 -6.87 0.11
CA ALA A 107 8.87 -6.16 -1.14
C ALA A 107 10.04 -5.29 -1.61
N LEU A 108 10.73 -4.61 -0.69
CA LEU A 108 11.86 -3.76 -1.01
C LEU A 108 13.04 -4.56 -1.54
N ARG A 109 13.43 -5.68 -0.88
CA ARG A 109 14.49 -6.58 -1.38
C ARG A 109 14.18 -7.14 -2.76
N HIS A 110 12.93 -7.52 -3.00
CA HIS A 110 12.51 -8.00 -4.32
C HIS A 110 12.67 -6.91 -5.39
N GLU A 111 12.28 -5.68 -5.09
CA GLU A 111 12.40 -4.56 -6.01
C GLU A 111 13.87 -4.16 -6.24
N GLU A 112 14.73 -4.23 -5.21
CA GLU A 112 16.17 -4.03 -5.35
C GLU A 112 16.79 -5.02 -6.33
N ALA A 113 16.46 -6.30 -6.21
CA ALA A 113 16.93 -7.33 -7.13
C ALA A 113 16.44 -7.07 -8.57
N ARG A 114 15.18 -6.62 -8.70
CA ARG A 114 14.60 -6.27 -10.00
C ARG A 114 15.26 -5.02 -10.61
N PHE A 115 15.46 -3.98 -9.82
CA PHE A 115 16.15 -2.77 -10.22
C PHE A 115 17.59 -3.05 -10.65
N ALA A 116 18.31 -3.91 -9.88
CA ALA A 116 19.68 -4.32 -10.23
C ALA A 116 19.75 -4.99 -11.62
N ARG A 117 18.73 -5.80 -11.95
CA ARG A 117 18.69 -6.57 -13.23
C ARG A 117 18.19 -5.74 -14.41
N TYR A 118 17.11 -4.98 -14.24
CA TYR A 118 16.37 -4.35 -15.34
C TYR A 118 16.57 -2.85 -15.43
N LYS A 119 17.08 -2.21 -14.37
CA LYS A 119 17.24 -0.73 -14.29
C LYS A 119 15.92 0.03 -14.53
N GLU A 120 14.78 -0.61 -14.28
CA GLU A 120 13.49 0.03 -14.37
C GLU A 120 13.30 1.00 -13.19
N ALA A 121 12.75 2.17 -13.44
CA ALA A 121 12.50 3.15 -12.40
C ALA A 121 11.57 2.59 -11.31
N ALA A 122 11.82 2.97 -10.06
CA ALA A 122 10.91 2.72 -8.96
C ALA A 122 11.06 3.85 -7.94
N THR A 123 9.97 4.17 -7.23
CA THR A 123 9.96 5.24 -6.23
C THR A 123 9.48 4.69 -4.90
N VAL A 124 10.15 5.07 -3.82
CA VAL A 124 9.68 4.86 -2.45
C VAL A 124 9.02 6.13 -1.94
N VAL A 125 7.91 5.96 -1.21
CA VAL A 125 7.18 7.03 -0.56
C VAL A 125 7.08 6.71 0.93
N ILE A 126 7.36 7.69 1.78
CA ILE A 126 7.17 7.62 3.23
C ILE A 126 6.10 8.63 3.59
N ALA A 127 5.08 8.19 4.32
CA ALA A 127 4.01 9.04 4.80
C ALA A 127 3.81 8.83 6.30
N GLU A 128 3.56 9.91 7.04
CA GLU A 128 3.36 9.88 8.48
C GLU A 128 2.25 10.85 8.89
N LEU A 129 1.37 10.43 9.79
CA LEU A 129 0.33 11.29 10.34
C LEU A 129 0.93 12.20 11.41
N GLU A 130 1.05 13.49 11.09
CA GLU A 130 1.45 14.53 12.03
C GLU A 130 0.26 14.95 12.90
N GLY A 131 0.55 15.32 14.16
CA GLY A 131 -0.48 15.74 15.11
C GLY A 131 -1.18 14.61 15.86
N TYR A 132 -0.83 13.35 15.59
CA TYR A 132 -1.45 12.18 16.23
C TYR A 132 -1.33 12.21 17.77
N GLU A 133 -0.15 12.49 18.33
CA GLU A 133 0.05 12.49 19.79
C GLU A 133 -0.79 13.61 20.46
N MET A 134 -0.80 14.81 19.89
CA MET A 134 -1.64 15.91 20.38
C MET A 134 -3.14 15.54 20.33
N LEU A 135 -3.57 14.84 19.28
CA LEU A 135 -4.94 14.38 19.16
C LEU A 135 -5.25 13.30 20.19
N ALA A 136 -4.32 12.36 20.41
CA ALA A 136 -4.45 11.29 21.41
C ALA A 136 -4.51 11.85 22.85
N GLU A 137 -3.75 12.89 23.15
CA GLU A 137 -3.81 13.57 24.44
C GLU A 137 -5.14 14.31 24.66
N ARG A 138 -5.69 14.93 23.62
CA ARG A 138 -6.92 15.74 23.71
C ARG A 138 -8.20 14.89 23.67
N LEU A 139 -8.27 13.88 22.85
CA LEU A 139 -9.49 13.09 22.56
C LEU A 139 -9.39 11.63 22.98
N GLY A 140 -8.21 11.21 23.46
CA GLY A 140 -7.93 9.81 23.78
C GLY A 140 -7.37 9.03 22.58
N ARG A 141 -6.56 8.03 22.88
CA ARG A 141 -5.83 7.22 21.88
C ARG A 141 -6.78 6.50 20.92
N GLU A 142 -7.88 5.97 21.43
CA GLU A 142 -8.91 5.30 20.61
C GLU A 142 -9.49 6.24 19.51
N ALA A 143 -9.70 7.52 19.83
CA ALA A 143 -10.19 8.49 18.86
C ALA A 143 -9.13 8.83 17.80
N ALA A 144 -7.86 8.93 18.20
CA ALA A 144 -6.75 9.16 17.29
C ALA A 144 -6.50 7.94 16.36
N ASP A 145 -6.62 6.72 16.89
CA ASP A 145 -6.45 5.48 16.13
C ASP A 145 -7.48 5.33 15.00
N ARG A 146 -8.68 5.92 15.16
CA ARG A 146 -9.70 5.93 14.11
C ARG A 146 -9.29 6.64 12.83
N LEU A 147 -8.24 7.46 12.85
CA LEU A 147 -7.69 8.11 11.65
C LEU A 147 -6.81 7.16 10.80
N ILE A 148 -6.27 6.12 11.40
CA ILE A 148 -5.31 5.23 10.76
C ILE A 148 -5.93 4.46 9.58
N THR A 149 -7.12 3.89 9.79
CA THR A 149 -7.80 3.12 8.72
C THR A 149 -8.23 3.99 7.53
N PRO A 150 -8.80 5.19 7.68
CA PRO A 150 -9.04 6.11 6.56
C PRO A 150 -7.78 6.46 5.76
N ILE A 151 -6.64 6.74 6.44
CA ILE A 151 -5.35 7.00 5.77
C ILE A 151 -4.92 5.77 4.96
N ALA A 152 -4.94 4.59 5.57
CA ALA A 152 -4.62 3.34 4.90
C ALA A 152 -5.45 3.13 3.63
N ASN A 153 -6.76 3.38 3.73
CA ASN A 153 -7.69 3.29 2.60
C ASN A 153 -7.39 4.32 1.51
N THR A 154 -7.01 5.55 1.88
CA THR A 154 -6.60 6.58 0.91
C THR A 154 -5.35 6.16 0.16
N LEU A 155 -4.33 5.65 0.86
CA LEU A 155 -3.12 5.13 0.24
C LEU A 155 -3.42 3.98 -0.73
N LEU A 156 -4.24 3.01 -0.31
CA LEU A 156 -4.63 1.86 -1.14
C LEU A 156 -5.42 2.27 -2.40
N ARG A 157 -6.41 3.15 -2.25
CA ARG A 157 -7.23 3.59 -3.40
C ARG A 157 -6.43 4.32 -4.47
N ASN A 158 -5.39 5.02 -4.07
CA ASN A 158 -4.50 5.72 -4.98
C ASN A 158 -3.40 4.81 -5.55
N SER A 159 -3.24 3.60 -5.02
CA SER A 159 -2.24 2.62 -5.43
C SER A 159 -2.75 1.71 -6.54
N ARG A 160 -1.83 1.27 -7.41
CA ARG A 160 -2.08 0.26 -8.43
C ARG A 160 -1.88 -1.14 -7.85
N ARG A 161 -2.34 -2.17 -8.56
CA ARG A 161 -2.15 -3.58 -8.13
C ARG A 161 -0.67 -3.97 -7.96
N ALA A 162 0.22 -3.35 -8.72
CA ALA A 162 1.66 -3.59 -8.64
C ALA A 162 2.32 -2.88 -7.46
N ASP A 163 1.71 -1.81 -6.95
CA ASP A 163 2.25 -1.04 -5.85
C ASP A 163 2.16 -1.83 -4.54
N ARG A 164 3.02 -1.52 -3.61
CA ARG A 164 3.04 -2.13 -2.27
C ARG A 164 2.87 -1.05 -1.23
N VAL A 165 1.88 -1.23 -0.38
CA VAL A 165 1.58 -0.31 0.73
C VAL A 165 1.72 -1.07 2.03
N ALA A 166 2.49 -0.54 2.97
CA ALA A 166 2.74 -1.17 4.26
C ALA A 166 2.59 -0.15 5.39
N ARG A 167 2.09 -0.60 6.52
CA ARG A 167 2.13 0.12 7.79
C ARG A 167 3.33 -0.36 8.58
N VAL A 168 4.33 0.50 8.73
CA VAL A 168 5.63 0.15 9.35
C VAL A 168 5.78 0.70 10.76
N GLY A 169 4.79 1.44 11.23
CA GLY A 169 4.75 2.01 12.58
C GLY A 169 3.33 2.43 12.96
N PRO A 170 3.13 2.95 14.17
CA PRO A 170 1.79 3.34 14.65
C PRO A 170 1.05 4.28 13.70
N VAL A 171 1.78 5.27 13.15
CA VAL A 171 1.26 6.34 12.29
C VAL A 171 2.04 6.49 10.98
N ARG A 172 2.94 5.53 10.69
CA ARG A 172 3.88 5.59 9.57
C ARG A 172 3.56 4.52 8.53
N PHE A 173 3.58 4.95 7.27
CA PHE A 173 3.27 4.14 6.11
C PHE A 173 4.38 4.27 5.07
N HIS A 174 4.70 3.17 4.42
CA HIS A 174 5.62 3.11 3.29
C HIS A 174 4.87 2.65 2.04
N VAL A 175 5.20 3.24 0.90
CA VAL A 175 4.65 2.85 -0.40
C VAL A 175 5.79 2.66 -1.39
N LEU A 176 5.79 1.54 -2.08
CA LEU A 176 6.68 1.24 -3.18
C LEU A 176 5.88 1.32 -4.48
N LEU A 177 6.36 2.14 -5.40
CA LEU A 177 5.77 2.38 -6.72
C LEU A 177 6.71 1.81 -7.80
N PRO A 178 6.58 0.53 -8.17
CA PRO A 178 7.37 -0.06 -9.24
C PRO A 178 7.09 0.61 -10.59
N LYS A 179 8.10 0.66 -11.46
CA LYS A 179 8.01 1.26 -12.82
C LYS A 179 7.50 2.71 -12.81
N THR A 180 7.82 3.43 -11.74
CA THR A 180 7.40 4.82 -11.55
C THR A 180 8.64 5.63 -11.17
N ASP A 181 8.97 6.63 -11.99
CA ASP A 181 10.03 7.57 -11.67
C ASP A 181 9.56 8.62 -10.66
N GLU A 182 10.51 9.38 -10.13
CA GLU A 182 10.27 10.36 -9.07
C GLU A 182 9.32 11.49 -9.50
N ILE A 183 9.37 11.89 -10.76
CA ILE A 183 8.50 12.95 -11.30
C ILE A 183 7.07 12.42 -11.43
N THR A 184 6.90 11.21 -11.94
CA THR A 184 5.59 10.58 -12.07
C THR A 184 4.97 10.28 -10.71
N ALA A 185 5.79 10.00 -9.68
CA ALA A 185 5.34 9.76 -8.32
C ALA A 185 4.69 11.01 -7.68
N ILE A 186 5.01 12.23 -8.14
CA ILE A 186 4.34 13.46 -7.69
C ILE A 186 2.82 13.34 -7.83
N ASN A 187 2.34 12.81 -8.94
CA ASN A 187 0.90 12.64 -9.16
C ASN A 187 0.23 11.71 -8.15
N TYR A 188 0.95 10.70 -7.65
CA TYR A 188 0.48 9.84 -6.58
C TYR A 188 0.41 10.61 -5.26
N VAL A 189 1.49 11.31 -4.91
CA VAL A 189 1.60 12.10 -3.69
C VAL A 189 0.53 13.18 -3.62
N ASP A 190 0.33 13.93 -4.71
CA ASP A 190 -0.67 15.00 -4.78
C ASP A 190 -2.09 14.47 -4.56
N ARG A 191 -2.47 13.37 -5.21
CA ARG A 191 -3.79 12.76 -4.99
C ARG A 191 -4.00 12.28 -3.56
N VAL A 192 -2.97 11.64 -2.97
CA VAL A 192 -3.03 11.18 -1.58
C VAL A 192 -3.18 12.37 -0.64
N ARG A 193 -2.39 13.43 -0.85
CA ARG A 193 -2.43 14.64 -0.03
C ARG A 193 -3.79 15.33 -0.14
N GLU A 194 -4.25 15.64 -1.35
CA GLU A 194 -5.54 16.28 -1.60
C GLU A 194 -6.69 15.51 -0.93
N GLU A 195 -6.77 14.20 -1.16
CA GLU A 195 -7.83 13.37 -0.58
C GLU A 195 -7.74 13.29 0.95
N THR A 196 -6.54 13.25 1.52
CA THR A 196 -6.34 13.19 2.98
C THR A 196 -6.68 14.54 3.62
N ASP A 197 -6.22 15.65 3.05
CA ASP A 197 -6.46 16.99 3.57
C ASP A 197 -7.95 17.33 3.53
N ASP A 198 -8.66 16.98 2.45
CA ASP A 198 -10.10 17.20 2.29
C ASP A 198 -10.91 16.58 3.44
N TRP A 199 -10.67 15.32 3.77
CA TRP A 199 -11.45 14.67 4.82
C TRP A 199 -10.96 15.01 6.24
N LEU A 200 -9.67 15.31 6.46
CA LEU A 200 -9.17 15.83 7.74
C LEU A 200 -9.77 17.21 8.04
N ALA A 201 -9.80 18.09 7.03
CA ALA A 201 -10.42 19.40 7.14
C ALA A 201 -11.93 19.30 7.41
N ALA A 202 -12.64 18.40 6.72
CA ALA A 202 -14.06 18.15 6.94
C ALA A 202 -14.34 17.63 8.36
N GLY A 203 -13.43 16.87 8.95
CA GLY A 203 -13.48 16.40 10.34
C GLY A 203 -13.03 17.42 11.38
N ALA A 204 -12.63 18.63 10.97
CA ALA A 204 -12.00 19.65 11.83
C ALA A 204 -10.83 19.10 12.68
N VAL A 205 -10.06 18.15 12.10
CA VAL A 205 -8.94 17.50 12.75
C VAL A 205 -7.67 18.29 12.47
N ALA A 206 -7.02 18.78 13.51
CA ALA A 206 -5.73 19.47 13.42
C ALA A 206 -4.59 18.45 13.24
N SER A 207 -4.63 17.71 12.16
CA SER A 207 -3.64 16.70 11.76
C SER A 207 -3.49 16.75 10.25
N ARG A 208 -2.35 16.27 9.75
CA ARG A 208 -2.10 16.18 8.30
C ARG A 208 -1.17 15.00 8.02
N LEU A 209 -1.14 14.57 6.77
CA LEU A 209 -0.21 13.56 6.30
C LEU A 209 1.03 14.25 5.74
N VAL A 210 2.19 14.10 6.41
CA VAL A 210 3.48 14.54 5.88
C VAL A 210 4.06 13.46 4.98
N ILE A 211 4.55 13.85 3.81
CA ILE A 211 4.96 12.90 2.77
C ILE A 211 6.31 13.28 2.17
N GLY A 212 7.19 12.29 2.05
CA GLY A 212 8.43 12.41 1.29
C GLY A 212 8.58 11.24 0.34
N TRP A 213 9.24 11.45 -0.79
CA TRP A 213 9.46 10.40 -1.77
C TRP A 213 10.80 10.56 -2.47
N ALA A 214 11.38 9.46 -2.93
CA ALA A 214 12.59 9.45 -3.73
C ALA A 214 12.70 8.16 -4.55
N SER A 215 13.47 8.24 -5.62
CA SER A 215 13.86 7.08 -6.45
C SER A 215 15.34 6.81 -6.29
N PRO A 216 15.78 5.54 -6.34
CA PRO A 216 17.20 5.25 -6.48
C PRO A 216 17.69 5.78 -7.83
N GLY A 217 18.78 6.55 -7.80
CA GLY A 217 19.45 7.06 -8.99
C GLY A 217 20.49 6.09 -9.55
N THR A 218 21.19 6.50 -10.61
CA THR A 218 22.32 5.73 -11.11
C THR A 218 23.44 5.70 -10.06
N GLY A 219 23.75 4.49 -9.57
CA GLY A 219 24.80 4.28 -8.56
C GLY A 219 24.38 4.49 -7.11
N THR A 220 23.07 4.70 -6.86
CA THR A 220 22.50 4.78 -5.50
C THR A 220 21.57 3.59 -5.23
N SER A 221 21.37 3.29 -3.96
CA SER A 221 20.57 2.17 -3.49
C SER A 221 19.14 2.60 -3.10
N PHE A 222 18.25 1.62 -2.86
CA PHE A 222 16.96 1.89 -2.24
C PHE A 222 17.11 2.41 -0.80
N ALA A 223 18.17 2.02 -0.08
CA ALA A 223 18.48 2.56 1.24
C ALA A 223 18.78 4.07 1.15
N ASP A 224 19.51 4.53 0.13
CA ASP A 224 19.72 5.95 -0.12
C ASP A 224 18.42 6.67 -0.48
N ALA A 225 17.58 6.06 -1.33
CA ALA A 225 16.27 6.61 -1.67
C ALA A 225 15.37 6.73 -0.42
N MET A 226 15.35 5.72 0.46
CA MET A 226 14.61 5.78 1.72
C MET A 226 15.09 6.92 2.61
N ARG A 227 16.42 7.12 2.74
CA ARG A 227 16.99 8.22 3.50
C ARG A 227 16.57 9.59 2.92
N VAL A 228 16.63 9.75 1.60
CA VAL A 228 16.21 11.00 0.93
C VAL A 228 14.70 11.24 1.09
N ALA A 229 13.88 10.20 0.97
CA ALA A 229 12.44 10.31 1.22
C ALA A 229 12.15 10.73 2.67
N GLU A 230 12.86 10.18 3.66
CA GLU A 230 12.75 10.59 5.06
C GLU A 230 13.14 12.07 5.26
N GLU A 231 14.25 12.51 4.67
CA GLU A 231 14.69 13.90 4.73
C GLU A 231 13.64 14.86 4.14
N ARG A 232 13.04 14.48 3.00
CA ARG A 232 11.96 15.26 2.35
C ARG A 232 10.68 15.28 3.17
N MET A 233 10.28 14.16 3.75
CA MET A 233 9.14 14.10 4.66
C MET A 233 9.37 15.00 5.88
N ASN A 234 10.58 15.00 6.46
CA ASN A 234 10.93 15.89 7.55
C ASN A 234 11.01 17.37 7.13
N ALA A 235 11.36 17.66 5.88
CA ALA A 235 11.29 19.01 5.32
C ALA A 235 9.83 19.46 5.14
N ASP A 236 8.96 18.59 4.61
CA ASP A 236 7.51 18.84 4.51
C ASP A 236 6.89 19.15 5.88
N ARG A 237 7.28 18.40 6.92
CA ARG A 237 6.87 18.67 8.32
C ARG A 237 7.25 20.08 8.78
N ARG A 238 8.48 20.52 8.51
CA ARG A 238 8.95 21.86 8.93
C ARG A 238 8.29 23.01 8.16
N THR A 239 7.98 22.79 6.88
CA THR A 239 7.44 23.85 6.02
C THR A 239 5.96 24.14 6.31
N HIS A 240 5.22 23.13 6.76
CA HIS A 240 3.78 23.21 6.98
C HIS A 240 3.38 22.80 8.40
N GLY A 241 4.29 22.84 9.37
CA GLY A 241 4.05 22.37 10.74
C GLY A 241 2.74 22.89 11.34
N ILE A 242 2.03 22.03 12.08
CA ILE A 242 0.80 22.36 12.78
C ILE A 242 1.19 23.17 14.02
N GLY A 243 1.09 24.47 13.90
CA GLY A 243 1.21 25.42 15.02
C GLY A 243 2.62 25.91 15.30
N GLY A 244 2.87 27.14 14.88
CA GLY A 244 3.67 28.12 15.56
C GLY A 244 2.77 28.93 16.48
#